data_aabc5a0f338b1348518799f4f94e969d
#
_entry.id   aabc5a0f338b1348518799f4f94e969d
#
_cell.length_a   1.000
_cell.length_b   1.000
_cell.length_c   1.000
_cell.angle_alpha   90.00
_cell.angle_beta   90.00
_cell.angle_gamma   90.00
#
_symmetry.space_group_name_H-M   'P 1'
#
loop_
_entity.id
_entity.type
_entity.pdbx_description
1 polymer ?
#
loop_
_entity_poly.entity_id
_entity_poly.type
_entity_poly.pdbx_seq_one_letter_code
_entity_poly.pdbx_strand_id
1 'polypeptide(L)'
;MKQSMEERIEQLKLKNATQKMNIFGRLLVDNREMSLWEHDTKTLSWGVRRWRRKARKFAREYIRPLAIQADLHPHDYDPKPILAAAARQGFQTLMLTPPLGTASTLPYYRGTTLQMAVVGEEFATECGGLALLLLAHNLGMVPLLLSGSVSNILRQLIPFYLKSHLLGRPDCMAFAITEPGAGSDVEDTEGGAKAKLITTAKYVPEKKGYVLNGRKCFISDGAIADKVTVYAKIGDEGIESWTCFLVERGMPGFSVGRSERKMGQRAADASELIFDNVFVPNKNVVGKLRSGWANNRNVLNYSRPVVGSMALGHGRGAFERCLEFCRKTNLGPKRLIEYQDVQIELADMAISLWAARSMIWQSCRQFRCYQSGSASAKVFASDTAFKVCNQAMELMGDCGYLHAHGVERAWRDSRLTQIYEGTNQINRLALFEHHLSTDFCM
;
A
#
# COMPACT_ATOMS: atom_id res chain seq x y z
N MET A 1 -47.67 -31.88 12.63
CA MET A 1 -47.30 -30.50 12.99
C MET A 1 -46.85 -29.78 11.73
N LYS A 2 -47.46 -28.61 11.38
CA LYS A 2 -46.96 -27.78 10.25
C LYS A 2 -45.64 -27.20 10.69
N GLN A 3 -44.58 -27.43 9.91
CA GLN A 3 -43.28 -26.77 10.11
C GLN A 3 -43.43 -25.26 10.07
N SER A 4 -42.75 -24.57 10.97
CA SER A 4 -42.71 -23.08 10.94
C SER A 4 -42.07 -22.58 9.64
N MET A 5 -42.39 -21.34 9.27
CA MET A 5 -41.77 -20.72 8.09
C MET A 5 -40.24 -20.68 8.22
N GLU A 6 -39.72 -20.40 9.42
CA GLU A 6 -38.28 -20.36 9.69
C GLU A 6 -37.61 -21.72 9.48
N GLU A 7 -38.24 -22.83 9.96
CA GLU A 7 -37.73 -24.18 9.72
C GLU A 7 -37.68 -24.52 8.23
N ARG A 8 -38.69 -24.09 7.47
CA ARG A 8 -38.71 -24.28 6.02
C ARG A 8 -37.61 -23.51 5.34
N ILE A 9 -37.41 -22.24 5.71
CA ILE A 9 -36.33 -21.38 5.17
C ILE A 9 -34.98 -22.03 5.50
N GLU A 10 -34.74 -22.48 6.72
CA GLU A 10 -33.48 -23.13 7.10
C GLU A 10 -33.21 -24.39 6.28
N GLN A 11 -34.21 -25.20 6.04
CA GLN A 11 -34.07 -26.39 5.18
C GLN A 11 -33.73 -26.08 3.73
N LEU A 12 -34.17 -24.93 3.23
CA LEU A 12 -33.91 -24.48 1.85
C LEU A 12 -32.53 -23.85 1.68
N LYS A 13 -31.84 -23.52 2.78
CA LYS A 13 -30.49 -22.98 2.67
C LYS A 13 -29.57 -23.93 1.91
N LEU A 14 -28.76 -23.37 1.05
CA LEU A 14 -27.91 -24.11 0.11
C LEU A 14 -26.92 -25.06 0.82
N LYS A 15 -26.47 -24.69 2.04
CA LYS A 15 -25.64 -25.54 2.89
C LYS A 15 -26.32 -26.88 3.21
N ASN A 16 -27.61 -26.87 3.55
CA ASN A 16 -28.39 -28.07 3.89
C ASN A 16 -28.70 -28.91 2.64
N ALA A 17 -28.91 -28.25 1.49
CA ALA A 17 -29.04 -28.93 0.21
C ALA A 17 -27.74 -29.68 -0.15
N THR A 18 -26.58 -29.03 0.02
CA THR A 18 -25.27 -29.63 -0.24
C THR A 18 -24.97 -30.83 0.68
N GLN A 19 -25.41 -30.78 1.93
CA GLN A 19 -25.24 -31.93 2.86
C GLN A 19 -25.98 -33.17 2.42
N LYS A 20 -27.09 -33.04 1.68
CA LYS A 20 -27.87 -34.14 1.12
C LYS A 20 -27.26 -34.77 -0.13
N MET A 21 -26.23 -34.14 -0.72
CA MET A 21 -25.53 -34.67 -1.90
C MET A 21 -24.67 -35.89 -1.53
N ASN A 22 -24.41 -36.75 -2.51
CA ASN A 22 -23.43 -37.82 -2.36
C ASN A 22 -22.01 -37.29 -2.21
N ILE A 23 -21.07 -38.16 -1.87
CA ILE A 23 -19.68 -37.78 -1.60
C ILE A 23 -19.02 -37.04 -2.81
N PHE A 24 -19.29 -37.47 -4.04
CA PHE A 24 -18.75 -36.87 -5.23
C PHE A 24 -19.28 -35.44 -5.44
N GLY A 25 -20.60 -35.24 -5.28
CA GLY A 25 -21.18 -33.90 -5.35
C GLY A 25 -20.59 -32.93 -4.33
N ARG A 26 -20.36 -33.40 -3.08
CA ARG A 26 -19.75 -32.61 -2.01
C ARG A 26 -18.26 -32.28 -2.24
N LEU A 27 -17.56 -33.04 -3.08
CA LEU A 27 -16.18 -32.71 -3.48
C LEU A 27 -16.13 -31.60 -4.53
N LEU A 28 -17.19 -31.43 -5.33
CA LEU A 28 -17.22 -30.45 -6.40
C LEU A 28 -17.77 -29.08 -5.98
N VAL A 29 -18.62 -29.04 -4.94
CA VAL A 29 -19.25 -27.77 -4.48
C VAL A 29 -19.03 -27.58 -2.98
N ASP A 30 -18.68 -26.35 -2.59
CA ASP A 30 -18.54 -25.94 -1.20
C ASP A 30 -19.51 -24.79 -0.89
N ASN A 31 -20.66 -25.14 -0.33
CA ASN A 31 -21.70 -24.19 0.08
C ASN A 31 -21.72 -23.99 1.61
N ARG A 32 -20.61 -24.19 2.29
CA ARG A 32 -20.49 -23.87 3.72
C ARG A 32 -20.63 -22.38 3.93
N GLU A 33 -21.37 -22.00 4.94
CA GLU A 33 -21.44 -20.61 5.37
C GLU A 33 -20.09 -20.17 5.89
N MET A 34 -19.48 -19.22 5.21
CA MET A 34 -18.27 -18.55 5.61
C MET A 34 -18.26 -17.15 5.05
N SER A 35 -17.48 -16.27 5.64
CA SER A 35 -17.30 -14.96 5.07
C SER A 35 -16.61 -15.09 3.71
N LEU A 36 -16.98 -14.23 2.76
CA LEU A 36 -16.30 -14.11 1.46
C LEU A 36 -14.78 -13.99 1.63
N TRP A 37 -14.38 -13.33 2.70
CA TRP A 37 -13.04 -13.14 3.16
C TRP A 37 -12.27 -14.43 3.48
N GLU A 38 -12.92 -15.35 4.21
CA GLU A 38 -12.35 -16.64 4.57
C GLU A 38 -12.26 -17.57 3.37
N HIS A 39 -13.26 -17.51 2.49
CA HIS A 39 -13.26 -18.27 1.26
C HIS A 39 -12.03 -17.93 0.39
N ASP A 40 -11.80 -16.65 0.13
CA ASP A 40 -10.68 -16.19 -0.72
C ASP A 40 -9.33 -16.63 -0.17
N THR A 41 -9.15 -16.56 1.15
CA THR A 41 -7.87 -16.89 1.77
C THR A 41 -7.51 -18.36 1.72
N LYS A 42 -8.45 -19.27 1.39
CA LYS A 42 -8.12 -20.67 1.14
C LYS A 42 -7.17 -20.86 -0.04
N THR A 43 -7.20 -19.97 -1.01
CA THR A 43 -6.33 -20.01 -2.19
C THR A 43 -4.89 -19.56 -1.92
N LEU A 44 -4.63 -18.96 -0.75
CA LEU A 44 -3.30 -18.48 -0.35
C LEU A 44 -2.44 -19.64 0.19
N SER A 45 -1.13 -19.55 -0.06
CA SER A 45 -0.15 -20.45 0.56
C SER A 45 -0.19 -20.35 2.09
N TRP A 46 0.26 -21.41 2.77
CA TRP A 46 0.31 -21.43 4.23
C TRP A 46 1.08 -20.24 4.82
N GLY A 47 2.21 -19.87 4.22
CA GLY A 47 3.03 -18.73 4.66
C GLY A 47 2.27 -17.41 4.56
N VAL A 48 1.61 -17.14 3.43
CA VAL A 48 0.81 -15.92 3.25
C VAL A 48 -0.39 -15.89 4.20
N ARG A 49 -1.07 -17.02 4.40
CA ARG A 49 -2.16 -17.12 5.39
C ARG A 49 -1.69 -16.86 6.83
N ARG A 50 -0.47 -17.32 7.18
CA ARG A 50 0.14 -17.03 8.50
C ARG A 50 0.37 -15.53 8.65
N TRP A 51 0.93 -14.87 7.65
CA TRP A 51 1.17 -13.42 7.67
C TRP A 51 -0.14 -12.62 7.71
N ARG A 52 -1.16 -13.03 6.98
CA ARG A 52 -2.49 -12.41 7.08
C ARG A 52 -3.02 -12.43 8.51
N ARG A 53 -3.02 -13.61 9.16
CA ARG A 53 -3.49 -13.73 10.57
C ARG A 53 -2.67 -12.87 11.52
N LYS A 54 -1.36 -12.85 11.33
CA LYS A 54 -0.45 -12.02 12.13
C LYS A 54 -0.73 -10.53 11.93
N ALA A 55 -0.91 -10.09 10.69
CA ALA A 55 -1.24 -8.71 10.36
C ALA A 55 -2.59 -8.29 10.94
N ARG A 56 -3.63 -9.12 10.83
CA ARG A 56 -4.94 -8.85 11.42
C ARG A 56 -4.86 -8.71 12.94
N LYS A 57 -4.11 -9.59 13.60
CA LYS A 57 -3.88 -9.49 15.04
C LYS A 57 -3.17 -8.19 15.39
N PHE A 58 -2.07 -7.89 14.72
CA PHE A 58 -1.32 -6.65 14.92
C PHE A 58 -2.19 -5.41 14.68
N ALA A 59 -2.96 -5.39 13.61
CA ALA A 59 -3.84 -4.26 13.29
C ALA A 59 -4.88 -4.00 14.40
N ARG A 60 -5.46 -5.06 14.96
CA ARG A 60 -6.43 -4.93 16.06
C ARG A 60 -5.80 -4.53 17.39
N GLU A 61 -4.59 -4.99 17.68
CA GLU A 61 -3.91 -4.75 18.96
C GLU A 61 -3.16 -3.42 19.01
N TYR A 62 -2.58 -2.98 17.88
CA TYR A 62 -1.71 -1.80 17.83
C TYR A 62 -2.25 -0.66 16.96
N ILE A 63 -2.85 -0.96 15.79
CA ILE A 63 -3.31 0.08 14.88
C ILE A 63 -4.67 0.64 15.32
N ARG A 64 -5.66 -0.23 15.58
CA ARG A 64 -7.02 0.18 15.94
C ARG A 64 -7.08 1.12 17.15
N PRO A 65 -6.42 0.83 18.29
CA PRO A 65 -6.47 1.70 19.45
C PRO A 65 -5.88 3.09 19.22
N LEU A 66 -4.87 3.19 18.36
CA LEU A 66 -4.15 4.43 18.07
C LEU A 66 -4.80 5.25 16.94
N ALA A 67 -5.71 4.65 16.18
CA ALA A 67 -6.18 5.17 14.90
C ALA A 67 -6.84 6.56 14.99
N ILE A 68 -7.70 6.79 15.98
CA ILE A 68 -8.39 8.08 16.16
C ILE A 68 -7.40 9.15 16.60
N GLN A 69 -6.58 8.88 17.61
CA GLN A 69 -5.60 9.83 18.10
C GLN A 69 -4.60 10.24 17.01
N ALA A 70 -4.05 9.26 16.27
CA ALA A 70 -3.08 9.53 15.21
C ALA A 70 -3.67 10.26 14.00
N ASP A 71 -4.98 10.12 13.74
CA ASP A 71 -5.67 10.89 12.71
C ASP A 71 -5.99 12.32 13.14
N LEU A 72 -6.51 12.51 14.34
CA LEU A 72 -6.90 13.84 14.84
C LEU A 72 -5.70 14.70 15.22
N HIS A 73 -4.65 14.08 15.77
CA HIS A 73 -3.45 14.73 16.28
C HIS A 73 -2.18 14.17 15.63
N PRO A 74 -2.03 14.26 14.29
CA PRO A 74 -0.95 13.60 13.56
C PRO A 74 0.45 14.11 13.89
N HIS A 75 0.58 15.32 14.47
CA HIS A 75 1.86 15.90 14.87
C HIS A 75 2.19 15.70 16.36
N ASP A 76 1.24 15.23 17.15
CA ASP A 76 1.36 15.13 18.61
C ASP A 76 1.53 13.68 19.10
N TYR A 77 1.34 12.68 18.23
CA TYR A 77 1.56 11.30 18.60
C TYR A 77 3.00 10.84 18.27
N ASP A 78 3.57 9.98 19.13
CA ASP A 78 4.88 9.38 18.88
C ASP A 78 4.73 8.10 18.05
N PRO A 79 5.26 8.02 16.81
CA PRO A 79 5.21 6.81 15.98
C PRO A 79 6.18 5.72 16.41
N LYS A 80 7.19 5.99 17.26
CA LYS A 80 8.25 5.05 17.62
C LYS A 80 7.75 3.76 18.27
N PRO A 81 6.76 3.76 19.20
CA PRO A 81 6.28 2.53 19.81
C PRO A 81 5.67 1.54 18.83
N ILE A 82 4.84 2.02 17.89
CA ILE A 82 4.21 1.15 16.87
C ILE A 82 5.23 0.66 15.84
N LEU A 83 6.19 1.50 15.45
CA LEU A 83 7.29 1.11 14.57
C LEU A 83 8.18 0.04 15.22
N ALA A 84 8.51 0.19 16.51
CA ALA A 84 9.27 -0.80 17.27
C ALA A 84 8.50 -2.13 17.42
N ALA A 85 7.19 -2.09 17.63
CA ALA A 85 6.35 -3.28 17.68
C ALA A 85 6.32 -4.00 16.31
N ALA A 86 6.18 -3.24 15.22
CA ALA A 86 6.22 -3.77 13.86
C ALA A 86 7.59 -4.38 13.51
N ALA A 87 8.68 -3.72 13.90
CA ALA A 87 10.04 -4.20 13.71
C ALA A 87 10.26 -5.56 14.39
N ARG A 88 9.96 -5.65 15.70
CA ARG A 88 10.08 -6.91 16.48
C ARG A 88 9.25 -8.04 15.88
N GLN A 89 8.10 -7.72 15.29
CA GLN A 89 7.24 -8.70 14.64
C GLN A 89 7.64 -9.00 13.18
N GLY A 90 8.69 -8.37 12.66
CA GLY A 90 9.24 -8.62 11.32
C GLY A 90 8.47 -7.96 10.17
N PHE A 91 7.54 -7.04 10.45
CA PHE A 91 6.80 -6.35 9.38
C PHE A 91 7.67 -5.38 8.58
N GLN A 92 8.72 -4.81 9.17
CA GLN A 92 9.65 -3.92 8.47
C GLN A 92 10.56 -4.64 7.46
N THR A 93 10.78 -5.94 7.61
CA THR A 93 11.63 -6.74 6.70
C THR A 93 10.85 -7.76 5.90
N LEU A 94 9.53 -7.57 5.82
CA LEU A 94 8.57 -8.48 5.20
C LEU A 94 8.80 -8.68 3.70
N MET A 95 9.40 -7.72 3.04
CA MET A 95 9.72 -7.72 1.62
C MET A 95 11.00 -8.51 1.31
N LEU A 96 11.86 -8.73 2.30
CA LEU A 96 13.12 -9.42 2.16
C LEU A 96 12.98 -10.89 2.53
N THR A 97 13.57 -11.76 1.72
CA THR A 97 13.63 -13.20 2.01
C THR A 97 14.75 -13.53 3.00
N PRO A 98 14.62 -14.59 3.79
CA PRO A 98 15.73 -15.07 4.61
C PRO A 98 17.03 -15.30 3.78
N PRO A 99 18.21 -15.00 4.31
CA PRO A 99 18.47 -14.55 5.69
C PRO A 99 18.35 -13.04 5.92
N LEU A 100 18.01 -12.23 4.91
CA LEU A 100 17.98 -10.77 4.99
C LEU A 100 16.63 -10.21 5.50
N GLY A 101 15.62 -11.04 5.67
CA GLY A 101 14.31 -10.60 6.08
C GLY A 101 13.39 -11.74 6.52
N THR A 102 12.10 -11.45 6.59
CA THR A 102 11.08 -12.29 7.21
C THR A 102 10.03 -12.82 6.24
N ALA A 103 10.20 -12.57 4.93
CA ALA A 103 9.28 -13.10 3.93
C ALA A 103 9.19 -14.63 4.00
N SER A 104 7.98 -15.17 3.88
CA SER A 104 7.73 -16.61 3.97
C SER A 104 7.78 -17.34 2.64
N THR A 105 8.14 -16.65 1.57
CA THR A 105 8.06 -17.17 0.19
C THR A 105 9.40 -17.11 -0.51
N LEU A 106 9.75 -18.23 -1.16
CA LEU A 106 10.82 -18.35 -2.14
C LEU A 106 10.18 -18.78 -3.46
N PRO A 107 10.62 -18.30 -4.62
CA PRO A 107 11.63 -17.29 -4.88
C PRO A 107 11.08 -15.87 -4.76
N TYR A 108 11.98 -14.95 -4.60
CA TYR A 108 11.95 -13.53 -4.30
C TYR A 108 10.76 -12.70 -4.89
N TYR A 109 10.24 -13.04 -6.05
CA TYR A 109 9.23 -12.25 -6.76
C TYR A 109 7.81 -12.80 -6.75
N ARG A 110 7.62 -14.08 -6.54
CA ARG A 110 6.29 -14.72 -6.65
C ARG A 110 5.38 -14.59 -5.43
N GLY A 111 5.92 -14.23 -4.29
CA GLY A 111 5.17 -14.30 -3.04
C GLY A 111 5.29 -13.07 -2.17
N THR A 112 6.41 -12.32 -2.26
CA THR A 112 6.62 -11.15 -1.40
C THR A 112 5.63 -10.04 -1.69
N THR A 113 5.34 -9.74 -2.95
CA THR A 113 4.35 -8.71 -3.31
C THR A 113 2.94 -9.10 -2.85
N LEU A 114 2.53 -10.36 -3.04
CA LEU A 114 1.25 -10.85 -2.54
C LEU A 114 1.19 -10.82 -1.00
N GLN A 115 2.29 -11.19 -0.33
CA GLN A 115 2.38 -11.11 1.13
C GLN A 115 2.28 -9.68 1.62
N MET A 116 2.97 -8.73 0.98
CA MET A 116 2.87 -7.30 1.26
C MET A 116 1.45 -6.77 1.04
N ALA A 117 0.82 -7.15 -0.07
CA ALA A 117 -0.56 -6.75 -0.39
C ALA A 117 -1.54 -7.25 0.69
N VAL A 118 -1.44 -8.51 1.10
CA VAL A 118 -2.31 -9.08 2.15
C VAL A 118 -2.10 -8.39 3.50
N VAL A 119 -0.86 -8.07 3.86
CA VAL A 119 -0.56 -7.31 5.10
C VAL A 119 -1.07 -5.89 5.01
N GLY A 120 -0.84 -5.21 3.87
CA GLY A 120 -1.30 -3.85 3.63
C GLY A 120 -2.81 -3.71 3.73
N GLU A 121 -3.55 -4.66 3.19
CA GLU A 121 -5.00 -4.71 3.32
C GLU A 121 -5.45 -4.83 4.79
N GLU A 122 -4.88 -5.76 5.57
CA GLU A 122 -5.24 -5.94 6.98
C GLU A 122 -4.92 -4.69 7.83
N PHE A 123 -3.80 -4.02 7.56
CA PHE A 123 -3.44 -2.79 8.28
C PHE A 123 -4.38 -1.63 7.92
N ALA A 124 -4.62 -1.42 6.63
CA ALA A 124 -5.45 -0.32 6.14
C ALA A 124 -6.94 -0.48 6.48
N THR A 125 -7.41 -1.70 6.77
CA THR A 125 -8.76 -1.96 7.31
C THR A 125 -9.01 -1.21 8.62
N GLU A 126 -7.98 -1.02 9.44
CA GLU A 126 -8.10 -0.32 10.72
C GLU A 126 -7.76 1.17 10.61
N CYS A 127 -6.67 1.54 9.91
CA CYS A 127 -6.27 2.93 9.70
C CYS A 127 -5.29 3.06 8.51
N GLY A 128 -5.67 3.84 7.51
CA GLY A 128 -4.84 4.07 6.34
C GLY A 128 -3.54 4.81 6.64
N GLY A 129 -3.58 5.81 7.50
CA GLY A 129 -2.41 6.58 7.88
C GLY A 129 -1.35 5.74 8.60
N LEU A 130 -1.76 4.92 9.58
CA LEU A 130 -0.84 4.02 10.28
C LEU A 130 -0.36 2.87 9.36
N ALA A 131 -1.20 2.40 8.44
CA ALA A 131 -0.77 1.43 7.42
C ALA A 131 0.31 2.02 6.51
N LEU A 132 0.14 3.27 6.06
CA LEU A 132 1.15 3.97 5.26
C LEU A 132 2.46 4.16 6.04
N LEU A 133 2.39 4.66 7.28
CA LEU A 133 3.55 4.79 8.17
C LEU A 133 4.37 3.48 8.29
N LEU A 134 3.67 2.34 8.40
CA LEU A 134 4.31 1.04 8.60
C LEU A 134 4.85 0.41 7.32
N LEU A 135 4.38 0.84 6.14
CA LEU A 135 4.69 0.20 4.87
C LEU A 135 5.50 1.08 3.92
N ALA A 136 5.45 2.41 4.06
CA ALA A 136 6.14 3.33 3.16
C ALA A 136 7.67 3.17 3.17
N HIS A 137 8.25 2.78 4.31
CA HIS A 137 9.68 2.51 4.37
C HIS A 137 10.13 1.41 3.39
N ASN A 138 9.25 0.45 3.06
CA ASN A 138 9.56 -0.57 2.05
C ASN A 138 9.77 0.06 0.67
N LEU A 139 9.03 1.12 0.35
CA LEU A 139 9.20 1.84 -0.92
C LEU A 139 10.60 2.46 -1.03
N GLY A 140 11.13 3.03 0.06
CA GLY A 140 12.51 3.53 0.12
C GLY A 140 13.58 2.44 -0.04
N MET A 141 13.23 1.18 0.25
CA MET A 141 14.13 0.03 0.14
C MET A 141 14.14 -0.59 -1.27
N VAL A 142 13.03 -0.52 -2.01
CA VAL A 142 12.88 -1.14 -3.34
C VAL A 142 13.96 -0.69 -4.34
N PRO A 143 14.35 0.60 -4.43
CA PRO A 143 15.42 1.01 -5.33
C PRO A 143 16.74 0.27 -5.11
N LEU A 144 17.10 0.00 -3.86
CA LEU A 144 18.29 -0.78 -3.51
C LEU A 144 18.18 -2.23 -4.00
N LEU A 145 17.02 -2.85 -3.83
CA LEU A 145 16.76 -4.22 -4.27
C LEU A 145 16.82 -4.34 -5.79
N LEU A 146 16.18 -3.42 -6.49
CA LEU A 146 16.12 -3.42 -7.96
C LEU A 146 17.43 -2.97 -8.61
N SER A 147 18.32 -2.33 -7.85
CA SER A 147 19.63 -1.90 -8.35
C SER A 147 20.53 -3.07 -8.81
N GLY A 148 20.30 -4.28 -8.28
CA GLY A 148 21.15 -5.45 -8.51
C GLY A 148 22.57 -5.35 -7.90
N SER A 149 22.86 -4.27 -7.15
CA SER A 149 24.14 -4.08 -6.49
C SER A 149 24.24 -4.90 -5.22
N VAL A 150 24.87 -6.08 -5.30
CA VAL A 150 25.07 -6.96 -4.13
C VAL A 150 25.78 -6.22 -3.00
N SER A 151 26.80 -5.41 -3.30
CA SER A 151 27.52 -4.61 -2.30
C SER A 151 26.58 -3.65 -1.56
N ASN A 152 25.73 -2.91 -2.27
CA ASN A 152 24.77 -2.00 -1.66
C ASN A 152 23.72 -2.74 -0.85
N ILE A 153 23.20 -3.86 -1.37
CA ILE A 153 22.25 -4.71 -0.66
C ILE A 153 22.85 -5.18 0.67
N LEU A 154 24.01 -5.81 0.64
CA LEU A 154 24.65 -6.34 1.85
C LEU A 154 24.99 -5.22 2.85
N ARG A 155 25.57 -4.13 2.39
CA ARG A 155 26.00 -3.02 3.25
C ARG A 155 24.82 -2.27 3.89
N GLN A 156 23.70 -2.18 3.23
CA GLN A 156 22.56 -1.40 3.71
C GLN A 156 21.48 -2.28 4.36
N LEU A 157 21.17 -3.43 3.78
CA LEU A 157 20.03 -4.24 4.23
C LEU A 157 20.38 -5.24 5.35
N ILE A 158 21.63 -5.70 5.46
CA ILE A 158 22.05 -6.53 6.60
C ILE A 158 21.98 -5.74 7.91
N PRO A 159 22.61 -4.55 8.04
CA PRO A 159 22.49 -3.76 9.26
C PRO A 159 21.04 -3.36 9.56
N PHE A 160 20.25 -3.05 8.53
CA PHE A 160 18.84 -2.75 8.67
C PHE A 160 18.08 -3.95 9.28
N TYR A 161 18.26 -5.16 8.75
CA TYR A 161 17.64 -6.36 9.28
C TYR A 161 18.04 -6.64 10.74
N LEU A 162 19.34 -6.60 11.02
CA LEU A 162 19.85 -6.82 12.38
C LEU A 162 19.28 -5.80 13.36
N LYS A 163 19.30 -4.53 13.02
CA LYS A 163 18.83 -3.45 13.87
C LYS A 163 17.31 -3.50 14.06
N SER A 164 16.55 -3.61 12.99
CA SER A 164 15.08 -3.63 13.03
C SER A 164 14.54 -4.90 13.68
N HIS A 165 14.87 -6.06 13.11
CA HIS A 165 14.19 -7.30 13.50
C HIS A 165 14.78 -7.93 14.75
N LEU A 166 16.10 -8.01 14.85
CA LEU A 166 16.71 -8.67 15.99
C LEU A 166 16.80 -7.77 17.24
N LEU A 167 17.12 -6.48 17.06
CA LEU A 167 17.22 -5.55 18.20
C LEU A 167 15.92 -4.78 18.48
N GLY A 168 14.91 -4.88 17.62
CA GLY A 168 13.65 -4.17 17.76
C GLY A 168 13.80 -2.65 17.72
N ARG A 169 14.88 -2.15 17.08
CA ARG A 169 15.16 -0.72 16.88
C ARG A 169 14.76 -0.37 15.46
N PRO A 170 13.58 0.27 15.26
CA PRO A 170 13.11 0.57 13.93
C PRO A 170 14.03 1.57 13.24
N ASP A 171 14.48 1.23 12.04
CA ASP A 171 15.00 2.16 11.04
C ASP A 171 13.94 2.36 9.97
N CYS A 172 13.83 3.58 9.44
CA CYS A 172 12.94 3.88 8.34
C CYS A 172 13.71 4.35 7.12
N MET A 173 13.22 3.99 5.95
CA MET A 173 13.71 4.49 4.67
C MET A 173 12.60 5.26 3.98
N ALA A 174 12.94 6.33 3.27
CA ALA A 174 11.99 7.09 2.46
C ALA A 174 12.37 7.05 0.98
N PHE A 175 11.37 7.27 0.14
CA PHE A 175 11.48 7.29 -1.32
C PHE A 175 11.19 8.70 -1.83
N ALA A 176 12.19 9.39 -2.38
CA ALA A 176 12.10 10.80 -2.71
C ALA A 176 12.24 11.05 -4.21
N ILE A 177 11.10 11.08 -4.91
CA ILE A 177 11.02 11.41 -6.34
C ILE A 177 10.37 12.77 -6.60
N THR A 178 9.23 13.04 -5.96
CA THR A 178 8.38 14.20 -6.23
C THR A 178 9.07 15.52 -5.91
N GLU A 179 9.02 16.44 -6.85
CA GLU A 179 9.53 17.80 -6.70
C GLU A 179 8.38 18.82 -6.81
N PRO A 180 8.55 20.07 -6.37
CA PRO A 180 7.48 21.07 -6.48
C PRO A 180 6.95 21.30 -7.90
N GLY A 181 7.77 21.07 -8.92
CA GLY A 181 7.42 21.22 -10.32
C GLY A 181 7.32 19.94 -11.13
N ALA A 182 7.44 18.76 -10.49
CA ALA A 182 7.44 17.47 -11.18
C ALA A 182 6.92 16.36 -10.26
N GLY A 183 5.80 15.77 -10.64
CA GLY A 183 5.12 14.71 -9.87
C GLY A 183 4.78 13.51 -10.74
N SER A 184 3.50 13.23 -10.96
CA SER A 184 3.04 12.09 -11.77
C SER A 184 3.45 12.16 -13.24
N ASP A 185 3.74 13.35 -13.76
CA ASP A 185 4.25 13.58 -15.11
C ASP A 185 5.56 12.82 -15.41
N VAL A 186 6.42 12.65 -14.41
CA VAL A 186 7.67 11.87 -14.59
C VAL A 186 7.45 10.35 -14.79
N GLU A 187 6.23 9.90 -14.67
CA GLU A 187 5.89 8.47 -14.82
C GLU A 187 5.42 8.12 -16.23
N ASP A 188 5.06 9.11 -17.01
CA ASP A 188 4.71 9.04 -18.42
C ASP A 188 5.92 9.42 -19.30
N THR A 189 6.03 8.85 -20.48
CA THR A 189 7.18 9.08 -21.37
C THR A 189 7.23 10.50 -21.85
N GLU A 190 6.11 11.03 -22.33
CA GLU A 190 6.02 12.40 -22.84
C GLU A 190 6.13 13.44 -21.72
N GLY A 191 5.41 13.20 -20.62
CA GLY A 191 5.45 14.05 -19.43
C GLY A 191 6.84 14.10 -18.81
N GLY A 192 7.50 12.95 -18.70
CA GLY A 192 8.86 12.85 -18.19
C GLY A 192 9.87 13.66 -18.98
N ALA A 193 9.77 13.61 -20.32
CA ALA A 193 10.64 14.40 -21.20
C ALA A 193 10.46 15.93 -21.01
N LYS A 194 9.28 16.36 -20.58
CA LYS A 194 8.92 17.78 -20.34
C LYS A 194 9.06 18.22 -18.88
N ALA A 195 9.35 17.28 -17.96
CA ALA A 195 9.35 17.53 -16.54
C ALA A 195 10.38 18.54 -16.09
N LYS A 196 9.97 19.51 -15.27
CA LYS A 196 10.83 20.58 -14.72
C LYS A 196 11.53 20.10 -13.45
N LEU A 197 12.57 19.28 -13.62
CA LEU A 197 13.37 18.76 -12.52
C LEU A 197 14.34 19.81 -12.00
N ILE A 198 14.33 20.04 -10.69
CA ILE A 198 15.20 21.00 -10.00
C ILE A 198 16.28 20.34 -9.13
N THR A 199 16.10 19.08 -8.73
CA THR A 199 17.09 18.36 -7.91
C THR A 199 18.22 17.88 -8.81
N THR A 200 19.44 18.33 -8.51
CA THR A 200 20.64 18.08 -9.31
C THR A 200 21.72 17.37 -8.50
N ALA A 201 22.57 16.63 -9.19
CA ALA A 201 23.77 16.00 -8.65
C ALA A 201 24.98 16.37 -9.51
N LYS A 202 25.98 17.04 -8.92
CA LYS A 202 27.22 17.43 -9.59
C LYS A 202 28.38 16.57 -9.10
N TYR A 203 29.09 15.92 -10.01
CA TYR A 203 30.25 15.11 -9.65
C TYR A 203 31.43 15.97 -9.20
N VAL A 204 32.09 15.55 -8.13
CA VAL A 204 33.29 16.19 -7.54
C VAL A 204 34.42 15.16 -7.54
N PRO A 205 35.32 15.20 -8.53
CA PRO A 205 36.38 14.20 -8.72
C PRO A 205 37.29 14.03 -7.50
N GLU A 206 37.68 15.15 -6.88
CA GLU A 206 38.61 15.19 -5.75
C GLU A 206 38.05 14.45 -4.52
N LYS A 207 36.72 14.47 -4.34
CA LYS A 207 36.01 13.80 -3.24
C LYS A 207 35.45 12.42 -3.62
N LYS A 208 35.56 12.04 -4.89
CA LYS A 208 35.00 10.78 -5.42
C LYS A 208 33.51 10.60 -5.07
N GLY A 209 32.71 11.62 -5.39
CA GLY A 209 31.27 11.61 -5.07
C GLY A 209 30.51 12.74 -5.75
N TYR A 210 29.30 12.94 -5.33
CA TYR A 210 28.36 13.91 -5.90
C TYR A 210 27.94 14.94 -4.84
N VAL A 211 27.72 16.16 -5.24
CA VAL A 211 27.06 17.17 -4.42
C VAL A 211 25.62 17.33 -4.94
N LEU A 212 24.66 17.07 -4.07
CA LEU A 212 23.23 17.18 -4.35
C LEU A 212 22.70 18.53 -3.90
N ASN A 213 21.93 19.16 -4.78
CA ASN A 213 21.19 20.38 -4.50
C ASN A 213 19.77 20.25 -5.01
N GLY A 214 18.79 20.70 -4.24
CA GLY A 214 17.40 20.69 -4.65
C GLY A 214 16.43 20.46 -3.49
N ARG A 215 15.20 20.10 -3.87
CA ARG A 215 14.09 19.97 -2.93
C ARG A 215 13.13 18.89 -3.40
N LYS A 216 12.72 18.02 -2.49
CA LYS A 216 11.67 17.03 -2.69
C LYS A 216 10.47 17.33 -1.80
N CYS A 217 9.26 17.00 -2.22
CA CYS A 217 8.03 17.25 -1.46
C CYS A 217 7.12 16.03 -1.43
N PHE A 218 6.18 16.01 -0.48
CA PHE A 218 5.24 14.90 -0.24
C PHE A 218 5.93 13.55 0.04
N ILE A 219 7.08 13.57 0.69
CA ILE A 219 7.85 12.35 0.96
C ILE A 219 7.30 11.69 2.21
N SER A 220 6.64 10.53 2.03
CA SER A 220 6.13 9.72 3.14
C SER A 220 7.27 9.26 4.03
N ASP A 221 7.06 9.35 5.35
CA ASP A 221 8.05 9.07 6.39
C ASP A 221 9.33 9.94 6.29
N GLY A 222 9.29 11.03 5.50
CA GLY A 222 10.45 11.89 5.29
C GLY A 222 10.97 12.52 6.57
N ALA A 223 10.09 12.89 7.50
CA ALA A 223 10.47 13.47 8.78
C ALA A 223 11.18 12.48 9.71
N ILE A 224 10.92 11.18 9.59
CA ILE A 224 11.42 10.15 10.48
C ILE A 224 12.47 9.21 9.85
N ALA A 225 12.57 9.20 8.51
CA ALA A 225 13.47 8.28 7.80
C ALA A 225 14.93 8.49 8.18
N ASP A 226 15.66 7.42 8.45
CA ASP A 226 17.11 7.41 8.69
C ASP A 226 17.89 7.46 7.38
N LYS A 227 17.28 6.96 6.29
CA LYS A 227 17.87 6.91 4.95
C LYS A 227 16.83 7.26 3.92
N VAL A 228 17.24 7.93 2.86
CA VAL A 228 16.37 8.36 1.78
C VAL A 228 16.98 7.96 0.44
N THR A 229 16.22 7.27 -0.40
CA THR A 229 16.57 7.07 -1.81
C THR A 229 16.05 8.26 -2.60
N VAL A 230 16.98 9.04 -3.15
CA VAL A 230 16.71 10.33 -3.81
C VAL A 230 17.05 10.24 -5.28
N TYR A 231 16.14 10.70 -6.13
CA TYR A 231 16.39 10.80 -7.57
C TYR A 231 16.78 12.23 -7.93
N ALA A 232 17.95 12.37 -8.56
CA ALA A 232 18.47 13.65 -9.00
C ALA A 232 19.01 13.54 -10.44
N LYS A 233 18.86 14.61 -11.23
CA LYS A 233 19.48 14.68 -12.55
C LYS A 233 20.96 15.02 -12.43
N ILE A 234 21.79 14.54 -13.36
CA ILE A 234 23.20 14.84 -13.37
C ILE A 234 23.42 16.16 -14.13
N GLY A 235 23.89 17.16 -13.44
CA GLY A 235 24.10 18.49 -14.03
C GLY A 235 22.80 19.13 -14.48
N ASP A 236 22.82 19.71 -15.69
CA ASP A 236 21.67 20.39 -16.29
C ASP A 236 20.90 19.56 -17.30
N GLU A 237 21.20 18.27 -17.39
CA GLU A 237 20.52 17.33 -18.30
C GLU A 237 19.08 17.01 -17.82
N GLY A 238 18.29 16.37 -18.68
CA GLY A 238 16.91 16.00 -18.39
C GLY A 238 16.74 14.72 -17.56
N ILE A 239 15.53 14.13 -17.62
CA ILE A 239 15.15 12.94 -16.87
C ILE A 239 15.99 11.71 -17.27
N GLU A 240 16.52 11.66 -18.47
CA GLU A 240 17.42 10.62 -18.98
C GLU A 240 18.73 10.53 -18.18
N SER A 241 19.10 11.60 -17.47
CA SER A 241 20.25 11.62 -16.58
C SER A 241 19.94 11.23 -15.15
N TRP A 242 18.66 11.01 -14.82
CA TRP A 242 18.28 10.65 -13.46
C TRP A 242 19.09 9.48 -12.92
N THR A 243 19.57 9.68 -11.72
CA THR A 243 20.35 8.71 -10.96
C THR A 243 19.77 8.65 -9.56
N CYS A 244 19.69 7.45 -9.00
CA CYS A 244 19.24 7.26 -7.63
C CYS A 244 20.44 7.30 -6.66
N PHE A 245 20.32 8.07 -5.60
CA PHE A 245 21.33 8.26 -4.56
C PHE A 245 20.77 7.87 -3.19
N LEU A 246 21.59 7.30 -2.32
CA LEU A 246 21.24 7.05 -0.93
C LEU A 246 21.80 8.17 -0.07
N VAL A 247 20.93 8.96 0.52
CA VAL A 247 21.24 10.01 1.50
C VAL A 247 20.89 9.49 2.89
N GLU A 248 21.77 9.74 3.85
CA GLU A 248 21.60 9.32 5.25
C GLU A 248 21.29 10.54 6.12
N ARG A 249 20.43 10.36 7.12
CA ARG A 249 20.14 11.42 8.09
C ARG A 249 21.42 11.84 8.80
N GLY A 250 21.60 13.16 8.97
CA GLY A 250 22.80 13.72 9.56
C GLY A 250 23.91 14.06 8.56
N MET A 251 23.75 13.75 7.27
CA MET A 251 24.66 14.29 6.25
C MET A 251 24.57 15.82 6.23
N PRO A 252 25.72 16.54 6.27
CA PRO A 252 25.71 18.01 6.20
C PRO A 252 24.95 18.53 5.01
N GLY A 253 24.10 19.55 5.22
CA GLY A 253 23.25 20.15 4.19
C GLY A 253 21.92 19.42 3.95
N PHE A 254 21.70 18.24 4.51
CA PHE A 254 20.39 17.56 4.44
C PHE A 254 19.50 17.99 5.61
N SER A 255 18.30 18.47 5.30
CA SER A 255 17.33 18.88 6.31
C SER A 255 15.89 18.51 5.88
N VAL A 256 15.02 18.46 6.87
CA VAL A 256 13.58 18.26 6.68
C VAL A 256 12.89 19.61 6.78
N GLY A 257 12.08 19.92 5.78
CA GLY A 257 11.26 21.12 5.74
C GLY A 257 9.87 20.88 6.31
N ARG A 258 8.87 21.43 5.63
CA ARG A 258 7.47 21.38 6.04
C ARG A 258 6.91 19.96 5.95
N SER A 259 6.12 19.54 6.95
CA SER A 259 5.21 18.38 6.88
C SER A 259 3.81 18.84 6.48
N GLU A 260 3.22 18.15 5.51
CA GLU A 260 1.94 18.56 4.93
C GLU A 260 0.74 18.17 5.81
N ARG A 261 -0.24 19.06 5.91
CA ARG A 261 -1.53 18.79 6.55
C ARG A 261 -2.48 18.15 5.54
N LYS A 262 -2.56 16.82 5.54
CA LYS A 262 -3.35 16.06 4.58
C LYS A 262 -4.81 15.90 5.02
N MET A 263 -5.71 15.70 4.04
CA MET A 263 -7.11 15.34 4.28
C MET A 263 -7.25 13.95 4.89
N GLY A 264 -6.51 12.96 4.37
CA GLY A 264 -6.53 11.56 4.79
C GLY A 264 -5.13 10.99 4.98
N GLN A 265 -5.05 9.77 5.52
CA GLN A 265 -3.82 9.09 5.89
C GLN A 265 -2.90 9.98 6.75
N ARG A 266 -3.52 10.73 7.65
CA ARG A 266 -2.86 11.82 8.38
C ARG A 266 -1.77 11.34 9.34
N ALA A 267 -1.90 10.12 9.85
CA ALA A 267 -0.93 9.51 10.76
C ALA A 267 0.46 9.24 10.16
N ALA A 268 0.59 9.11 8.84
CA ALA A 268 1.89 9.13 8.17
C ALA A 268 2.24 10.56 7.79
N ASP A 269 3.46 11.01 8.04
CA ASP A 269 3.89 12.31 7.55
C ASP A 269 4.06 12.31 6.01
N ALA A 270 4.06 13.49 5.44
CA ALA A 270 4.45 13.74 4.05
C ALA A 270 5.29 15.01 4.05
N SER A 271 6.59 14.86 4.05
CA SER A 271 7.51 15.95 4.36
C SER A 271 8.23 16.46 3.12
N GLU A 272 8.64 17.71 3.21
CA GLU A 272 9.62 18.30 2.32
C GLU A 272 11.02 17.90 2.77
N LEU A 273 11.87 17.54 1.81
CA LEU A 273 13.28 17.26 2.04
C LEU A 273 14.13 18.27 1.25
N ILE A 274 15.08 18.88 1.92
CA ILE A 274 15.93 19.96 1.38
C ILE A 274 17.37 19.45 1.32
N PHE A 275 17.98 19.63 0.16
CA PHE A 275 19.38 19.28 -0.11
C PHE A 275 20.13 20.57 -0.48
N ASP A 276 21.00 21.00 0.42
CA ASP A 276 21.87 22.16 0.24
C ASP A 276 23.33 21.72 0.29
N ASN A 277 23.94 21.52 -0.87
CA ASN A 277 25.32 21.05 -1.00
C ASN A 277 25.58 19.70 -0.28
N VAL A 278 24.64 18.79 -0.30
CA VAL A 278 24.78 17.46 0.35
C VAL A 278 25.78 16.61 -0.40
N PHE A 279 26.90 16.29 0.23
CA PHE A 279 27.89 15.40 -0.38
C PHE A 279 27.50 13.92 -0.21
N VAL A 280 27.38 13.22 -1.35
CA VAL A 280 27.06 11.79 -1.43
C VAL A 280 28.23 11.05 -2.09
N PRO A 281 28.91 10.14 -1.38
CA PRO A 281 30.03 9.39 -1.93
C PRO A 281 29.58 8.40 -3.01
N ASN A 282 30.45 8.08 -3.98
CA ASN A 282 30.16 7.16 -5.07
C ASN A 282 29.55 5.82 -4.63
N LYS A 283 29.97 5.30 -3.48
CA LYS A 283 29.43 4.06 -2.90
C LYS A 283 27.93 4.12 -2.56
N ASN A 284 27.35 5.31 -2.46
CA ASN A 284 25.94 5.55 -2.17
C ASN A 284 25.12 5.84 -3.45
N VAL A 285 25.70 5.69 -4.63
CA VAL A 285 24.94 5.60 -5.87
C VAL A 285 24.20 4.26 -5.89
N VAL A 286 22.90 4.32 -6.13
CA VAL A 286 22.01 3.15 -6.15
C VAL A 286 21.78 2.72 -7.61
N GLY A 287 22.36 1.58 -7.97
CA GLY A 287 22.34 1.07 -9.34
C GLY A 287 23.36 1.75 -10.25
N LYS A 288 23.02 1.88 -11.52
CA LYS A 288 23.88 2.50 -12.54
C LYS A 288 23.55 4.01 -12.63
N LEU A 289 24.56 4.80 -12.97
CA LEU A 289 24.34 6.20 -13.36
C LEU A 289 23.35 6.25 -14.54
N ARG A 290 22.51 7.27 -14.58
CA ARG A 290 21.52 7.51 -15.65
C ARG A 290 20.46 6.41 -15.79
N SER A 291 20.31 5.54 -14.80
CA SER A 291 19.26 4.52 -14.78
C SER A 291 18.08 4.85 -13.84
N GLY A 292 18.06 6.05 -13.29
CA GLY A 292 17.08 6.44 -12.25
C GLY A 292 15.64 6.40 -12.74
N TRP A 293 15.38 6.86 -13.97
CA TRP A 293 14.02 6.83 -14.52
C TRP A 293 13.49 5.40 -14.68
N ALA A 294 14.30 4.51 -15.28
CA ALA A 294 13.94 3.10 -15.41
C ALA A 294 13.79 2.41 -14.05
N ASN A 295 14.68 2.72 -13.10
CA ASN A 295 14.59 2.22 -11.73
C ASN A 295 13.29 2.68 -11.06
N ASN A 296 12.95 3.97 -11.15
CA ASN A 296 11.70 4.54 -10.62
C ASN A 296 10.45 3.83 -11.18
N ARG A 297 10.34 3.68 -12.50
CA ARG A 297 9.19 3.00 -13.13
C ARG A 297 9.04 1.56 -12.62
N ASN A 298 10.15 0.84 -12.46
CA ASN A 298 10.12 -0.53 -11.92
C ASN A 298 9.72 -0.55 -10.44
N VAL A 299 10.17 0.40 -9.63
CA VAL A 299 9.73 0.56 -8.24
C VAL A 299 8.23 0.73 -8.17
N LEU A 300 7.66 1.62 -8.98
CA LEU A 300 6.22 1.88 -9.01
C LEU A 300 5.41 0.66 -9.51
N ASN A 301 5.92 -0.07 -10.50
CA ASN A 301 5.28 -1.30 -10.95
C ASN A 301 5.22 -2.37 -9.85
N TYR A 302 6.22 -2.38 -8.96
CA TYR A 302 6.25 -3.28 -7.81
C TYR A 302 5.30 -2.84 -6.70
N SER A 303 5.20 -1.55 -6.41
CA SER A 303 4.47 -0.99 -5.26
C SER A 303 2.97 -0.76 -5.51
N ARG A 304 2.57 -0.45 -6.75
CA ARG A 304 1.17 -0.14 -7.10
C ARG A 304 0.15 -1.20 -6.66
N PRO A 305 0.36 -2.52 -6.81
CA PRO A 305 -0.58 -3.51 -6.30
C PRO A 305 -0.70 -3.50 -4.77
N VAL A 306 0.39 -3.18 -4.06
CA VAL A 306 0.38 -3.03 -2.60
C VAL A 306 -0.45 -1.81 -2.19
N VAL A 307 -0.29 -0.68 -2.90
CA VAL A 307 -1.16 0.50 -2.70
C VAL A 307 -2.62 0.19 -3.02
N GLY A 308 -2.89 -0.55 -4.10
CA GLY A 308 -4.23 -1.07 -4.40
C GLY A 308 -4.81 -1.88 -3.24
N SER A 309 -3.99 -2.69 -2.57
CA SER A 309 -4.42 -3.47 -1.41
C SER A 309 -4.71 -2.61 -0.17
N MET A 310 -3.97 -1.53 0.04
CA MET A 310 -4.29 -0.56 1.09
C MET A 310 -5.62 0.13 0.79
N ALA A 311 -5.86 0.55 -0.45
CA ALA A 311 -7.15 1.09 -0.87
C ALA A 311 -8.29 0.09 -0.60
N LEU A 312 -8.12 -1.17 -1.00
CA LEU A 312 -9.06 -2.24 -0.70
C LEU A 312 -9.31 -2.37 0.81
N GLY A 313 -8.26 -2.23 1.64
CA GLY A 313 -8.38 -2.23 3.10
C GLY A 313 -9.28 -1.12 3.63
N HIS A 314 -9.19 0.10 3.08
CA HIS A 314 -10.09 1.21 3.44
C HIS A 314 -11.55 0.87 3.13
N GLY A 315 -11.84 0.46 1.88
CA GLY A 315 -13.19 0.07 1.46
C GLY A 315 -13.74 -1.08 2.29
N ARG A 316 -12.92 -2.10 2.56
CA ARG A 316 -13.29 -3.23 3.41
C ARG A 316 -13.57 -2.79 4.85
N GLY A 317 -12.72 -1.94 5.42
CA GLY A 317 -12.93 -1.42 6.78
C GLY A 317 -14.22 -0.63 6.93
N ALA A 318 -14.56 0.18 5.94
CA ALA A 318 -15.84 0.89 5.86
C ALA A 318 -17.01 -0.11 5.74
N PHE A 319 -16.92 -1.07 4.83
CA PHE A 319 -17.92 -2.11 4.63
C PHE A 319 -18.18 -2.95 5.89
N GLU A 320 -17.13 -3.44 6.57
CA GLU A 320 -17.27 -4.25 7.78
C GLU A 320 -17.99 -3.47 8.90
N ARG A 321 -17.66 -2.18 9.07
CA ARG A 321 -18.31 -1.30 10.06
C ARG A 321 -19.76 -1.00 9.69
N CYS A 322 -20.03 -0.72 8.42
CA CYS A 322 -21.38 -0.50 7.91
C CYS A 322 -22.26 -1.75 8.07
N LEU A 323 -21.75 -2.92 7.72
CA LEU A 323 -22.46 -4.20 7.89
C LEU A 323 -22.79 -4.45 9.37
N GLU A 324 -21.85 -4.17 10.28
CA GLU A 324 -22.11 -4.31 11.71
C GLU A 324 -23.16 -3.31 12.21
N PHE A 325 -23.10 -2.07 11.71
CA PHE A 325 -24.10 -1.05 12.01
C PHE A 325 -25.49 -1.48 11.54
N CYS A 326 -25.64 -1.94 10.29
CA CYS A 326 -26.90 -2.41 9.73
C CYS A 326 -27.50 -3.61 10.51
N ARG A 327 -26.65 -4.46 11.08
CA ARG A 327 -27.11 -5.58 11.95
C ARG A 327 -27.64 -5.16 13.30
N LYS A 328 -27.22 -4.01 13.80
CA LYS A 328 -27.55 -3.53 15.17
C LYS A 328 -28.58 -2.42 15.18
N THR A 329 -28.71 -1.67 14.11
CA THR A 329 -29.55 -0.46 14.03
C THR A 329 -30.93 -0.79 13.47
N ASN A 330 -31.97 -0.33 14.15
CA ASN A 330 -33.35 -0.45 13.67
C ASN A 330 -33.73 0.80 12.86
N LEU A 331 -34.48 0.56 11.78
CA LEU A 331 -35.20 1.58 11.04
C LEU A 331 -36.69 1.21 11.02
N GLY A 332 -37.49 1.91 11.82
CA GLY A 332 -38.87 1.51 12.06
C GLY A 332 -38.96 0.15 12.75
N PRO A 333 -39.78 -0.81 12.27
CA PRO A 333 -40.03 -2.07 12.95
C PRO A 333 -38.92 -3.14 12.74
N LYS A 334 -37.95 -2.90 11.86
CA LYS A 334 -36.93 -3.90 11.47
C LYS A 334 -35.53 -3.33 11.60
N ARG A 335 -34.54 -4.23 11.70
CA ARG A 335 -33.14 -3.83 11.55
C ARG A 335 -32.84 -3.45 10.11
N LEU A 336 -31.90 -2.54 9.90
CA LEU A 336 -31.48 -2.13 8.55
C LEU A 336 -31.12 -3.33 7.66
N ILE A 337 -30.42 -4.32 8.19
CA ILE A 337 -30.02 -5.54 7.47
C ILE A 337 -31.20 -6.39 6.96
N GLU A 338 -32.41 -6.14 7.44
CA GLU A 338 -33.62 -6.92 7.05
C GLU A 338 -34.37 -6.28 5.88
N TYR A 339 -33.93 -5.12 5.39
CA TYR A 339 -34.49 -4.47 4.19
C TYR A 339 -33.73 -4.95 2.94
N GLN A 340 -34.47 -5.32 1.89
CA GLN A 340 -33.89 -5.89 0.67
C GLN A 340 -33.00 -4.92 -0.10
N ASP A 341 -33.36 -3.65 -0.14
CA ASP A 341 -32.54 -2.58 -0.73
C ASP A 341 -31.17 -2.46 -0.04
N VAL A 342 -31.15 -2.46 1.29
CA VAL A 342 -29.91 -2.48 2.07
C VAL A 342 -29.10 -3.76 1.81
N GLN A 343 -29.76 -4.91 1.70
CA GLN A 343 -29.09 -6.18 1.41
C GLN A 343 -28.43 -6.18 0.02
N ILE A 344 -29.12 -5.64 -0.99
CA ILE A 344 -28.59 -5.51 -2.36
C ILE A 344 -27.38 -4.59 -2.36
N GLU A 345 -27.47 -3.43 -1.72
CA GLU A 345 -26.36 -2.47 -1.67
C GLU A 345 -25.13 -3.04 -0.96
N LEU A 346 -25.32 -3.70 0.17
CA LEU A 346 -24.23 -4.41 0.87
C LEU A 346 -23.62 -5.53 0.00
N ALA A 347 -24.43 -6.25 -0.77
CA ALA A 347 -23.96 -7.27 -1.69
C ALA A 347 -23.12 -6.66 -2.83
N ASP A 348 -23.53 -5.55 -3.42
CA ASP A 348 -22.80 -4.85 -4.48
C ASP A 348 -21.47 -4.31 -3.98
N MET A 349 -21.42 -3.77 -2.76
CA MET A 349 -20.17 -3.38 -2.10
C MET A 349 -19.22 -4.59 -1.95
N ALA A 350 -19.73 -5.72 -1.47
CA ALA A 350 -18.95 -6.95 -1.29
C ALA A 350 -18.41 -7.51 -2.62
N ILE A 351 -19.23 -7.54 -3.68
CA ILE A 351 -18.85 -7.96 -5.03
C ILE A 351 -17.72 -7.08 -5.56
N SER A 352 -17.87 -5.76 -5.44
CA SER A 352 -16.87 -4.80 -5.92
C SER A 352 -15.53 -4.95 -5.21
N LEU A 353 -15.54 -5.16 -3.88
CA LEU A 353 -14.34 -5.41 -3.08
C LEU A 353 -13.69 -6.74 -3.46
N TRP A 354 -14.48 -7.78 -3.72
CA TRP A 354 -13.97 -9.07 -4.16
C TRP A 354 -13.30 -8.99 -5.54
N ALA A 355 -13.91 -8.31 -6.49
CA ALA A 355 -13.34 -8.07 -7.82
C ALA A 355 -11.99 -7.33 -7.71
N ALA A 356 -11.93 -6.26 -6.90
CA ALA A 356 -10.70 -5.50 -6.66
C ALA A 356 -9.59 -6.39 -6.07
N ARG A 357 -9.91 -7.22 -5.08
CA ARG A 357 -8.96 -8.17 -4.49
C ARG A 357 -8.43 -9.17 -5.51
N SER A 358 -9.30 -9.70 -6.34
CA SER A 358 -8.92 -10.66 -7.37
C SER A 358 -7.91 -10.06 -8.34
N MET A 359 -8.13 -8.83 -8.81
CA MET A 359 -7.19 -8.11 -9.68
C MET A 359 -5.85 -7.86 -8.99
N ILE A 360 -5.87 -7.39 -7.74
CA ILE A 360 -4.64 -7.16 -6.95
C ILE A 360 -3.85 -8.46 -6.81
N TRP A 361 -4.49 -9.54 -6.38
CA TRP A 361 -3.81 -10.82 -6.17
C TRP A 361 -3.30 -11.43 -7.46
N GLN A 362 -4.04 -11.28 -8.57
CA GLN A 362 -3.59 -11.71 -9.88
C GLN A 362 -2.32 -10.94 -10.29
N SER A 363 -2.31 -9.61 -10.14
CA SER A 363 -1.12 -8.79 -10.41
C SER A 363 0.08 -9.19 -9.53
N CYS A 364 -0.15 -9.45 -8.23
CA CYS A 364 0.89 -9.86 -7.29
C CYS A 364 1.44 -11.28 -7.51
N ARG A 365 0.67 -12.17 -8.14
CA ARG A 365 1.08 -13.57 -8.39
C ARG A 365 1.96 -13.74 -9.64
N GLN A 366 2.14 -12.69 -10.45
CA GLN A 366 2.98 -12.74 -11.62
C GLN A 366 4.46 -12.92 -11.24
N PHE A 367 5.19 -13.69 -12.06
CA PHE A 367 6.63 -13.88 -11.83
C PHE A 367 7.43 -12.59 -11.98
N ARG A 368 6.99 -11.71 -12.88
CA ARG A 368 7.54 -10.36 -13.07
C ARG A 368 6.40 -9.36 -12.93
N CYS A 369 6.64 -8.28 -12.19
CA CYS A 369 5.71 -7.15 -12.18
C CYS A 369 5.69 -6.52 -13.59
N TYR A 370 4.51 -6.19 -14.07
CA TYR A 370 4.35 -5.53 -15.37
C TYR A 370 3.42 -4.33 -15.21
N GLN A 371 3.70 -3.31 -16.01
CA GLN A 371 3.12 -1.97 -15.82
C GLN A 371 1.59 -1.98 -15.91
N SER A 372 1.02 -2.57 -16.96
CA SER A 372 -0.43 -2.56 -17.18
C SER A 372 -1.21 -3.28 -16.08
N GLY A 373 -0.75 -4.44 -15.62
CA GLY A 373 -1.40 -5.16 -14.52
C GLY A 373 -1.32 -4.44 -13.19
N SER A 374 -0.16 -3.84 -12.89
CA SER A 374 0.05 -3.08 -11.67
C SER A 374 -0.77 -1.79 -11.65
N ALA A 375 -0.81 -1.07 -12.77
CA ALA A 375 -1.60 0.15 -12.94
C ALA A 375 -3.10 -0.14 -12.84
N SER A 376 -3.60 -1.16 -13.57
CA SER A 376 -5.01 -1.55 -13.56
C SER A 376 -5.49 -1.95 -12.16
N ALA A 377 -4.71 -2.76 -11.45
CA ALA A 377 -5.05 -3.19 -10.11
C ALA A 377 -5.16 -1.99 -9.13
N LYS A 378 -4.22 -1.04 -9.21
CA LYS A 378 -4.24 0.18 -8.37
C LYS A 378 -5.42 1.07 -8.68
N VAL A 379 -5.68 1.34 -9.96
CA VAL A 379 -6.78 2.19 -10.40
C VAL A 379 -8.12 1.61 -9.97
N PHE A 380 -8.38 0.35 -10.33
CA PHE A 380 -9.67 -0.28 -10.02
C PHE A 380 -9.91 -0.38 -8.52
N ALA A 381 -8.90 -0.78 -7.74
CA ALA A 381 -9.03 -0.92 -6.29
C ALA A 381 -9.27 0.42 -5.58
N SER A 382 -8.55 1.48 -5.98
CA SER A 382 -8.71 2.80 -5.35
C SER A 382 -10.03 3.48 -5.70
N ASP A 383 -10.51 3.34 -6.94
CA ASP A 383 -11.83 3.85 -7.35
C ASP A 383 -12.96 3.08 -6.65
N THR A 384 -12.83 1.75 -6.57
CA THR A 384 -13.78 0.88 -5.84
C THR A 384 -13.82 1.24 -4.35
N ALA A 385 -12.66 1.38 -3.71
CA ALA A 385 -12.58 1.68 -2.28
C ALA A 385 -13.26 3.02 -1.96
N PHE A 386 -13.00 4.05 -2.75
CA PHE A 386 -13.63 5.37 -2.57
C PHE A 386 -15.15 5.29 -2.71
N LYS A 387 -15.65 4.57 -3.73
CA LYS A 387 -17.09 4.33 -3.93
C LYS A 387 -17.71 3.59 -2.75
N VAL A 388 -17.09 2.49 -2.31
CA VAL A 388 -17.59 1.69 -1.18
C VAL A 388 -17.59 2.48 0.13
N CYS A 389 -16.56 3.28 0.40
CA CYS A 389 -16.54 4.14 1.58
C CYS A 389 -17.69 5.16 1.55
N ASN A 390 -17.98 5.74 0.38
CA ASN A 390 -19.10 6.67 0.21
C ASN A 390 -20.45 5.99 0.48
N GLN A 391 -20.69 4.84 -0.13
CA GLN A 391 -21.91 4.05 0.08
C GLN A 391 -22.08 3.65 1.56
N ALA A 392 -20.99 3.27 2.23
CA ALA A 392 -21.02 2.94 3.66
C ALA A 392 -21.42 4.15 4.51
N MET A 393 -20.96 5.37 4.18
CA MET A 393 -21.36 6.59 4.86
C MET A 393 -22.84 6.87 4.64
N GLU A 394 -23.33 6.72 3.42
CA GLU A 394 -24.74 6.94 3.07
C GLU A 394 -25.67 5.98 3.83
N LEU A 395 -25.36 4.69 3.86
CA LEU A 395 -26.13 3.69 4.62
C LEU A 395 -26.12 3.91 6.12
N MET A 396 -25.06 4.49 6.68
CA MET A 396 -24.96 4.80 8.11
C MET A 396 -25.56 6.16 8.49
N GLY A 397 -25.93 6.99 7.50
CA GLY A 397 -26.49 8.31 7.72
C GLY A 397 -25.56 9.19 8.55
N ASP A 398 -26.10 9.91 9.54
CA ASP A 398 -25.35 10.79 10.44
C ASP A 398 -24.22 10.06 11.20
N CYS A 399 -24.42 8.82 11.58
CA CYS A 399 -23.38 8.00 12.21
C CYS A 399 -22.14 7.80 11.33
N GLY A 400 -22.30 7.77 9.99
CA GLY A 400 -21.20 7.63 9.02
C GLY A 400 -20.20 8.79 9.07
N TYR A 401 -20.63 9.97 9.53
CA TYR A 401 -19.80 11.19 9.63
C TYR A 401 -19.05 11.33 10.96
N LEU A 402 -19.35 10.48 11.94
CA LEU A 402 -18.74 10.57 13.26
C LEU A 402 -17.40 9.83 13.33
N HIS A 403 -16.37 10.47 13.89
CA HIS A 403 -15.04 9.89 14.07
C HIS A 403 -15.05 8.53 14.80
N ALA A 404 -15.97 8.37 15.75
CA ALA A 404 -16.09 7.14 16.55
C ALA A 404 -16.36 5.88 15.71
N HIS A 405 -17.03 6.01 14.58
CA HIS A 405 -17.34 4.91 13.67
C HIS A 405 -16.23 4.64 12.66
N GLY A 406 -15.35 5.61 12.39
CA GLY A 406 -14.15 5.47 11.56
C GLY A 406 -14.43 5.24 10.07
N VAL A 407 -15.69 5.41 9.60
CA VAL A 407 -16.05 5.28 8.19
C VAL A 407 -15.66 6.55 7.44
N GLU A 408 -15.91 7.72 8.02
CA GLU A 408 -15.48 9.00 7.45
C GLU A 408 -13.96 9.08 7.27
N ARG A 409 -13.18 8.52 8.23
CA ARG A 409 -11.72 8.43 8.10
C ARG A 409 -11.34 7.51 6.93
N ALA A 410 -11.97 6.35 6.80
CA ALA A 410 -11.72 5.44 5.68
C ALA A 410 -12.02 6.11 4.34
N TRP A 411 -13.06 6.92 4.26
CA TRP A 411 -13.40 7.72 3.08
C TRP A 411 -12.29 8.74 2.76
N ARG A 412 -11.83 9.53 3.73
CA ARG A 412 -10.73 10.50 3.56
C ARG A 412 -9.42 9.79 3.17
N ASP A 413 -9.10 8.69 3.83
CA ASP A 413 -7.90 7.89 3.58
C ASP A 413 -7.90 7.27 2.17
N SER A 414 -9.06 6.81 1.71
CA SER A 414 -9.20 6.17 0.39
C SER A 414 -8.92 7.14 -0.76
N ARG A 415 -9.26 8.43 -0.60
CA ARG A 415 -9.04 9.46 -1.62
C ARG A 415 -7.56 9.63 -1.98
N LEU A 416 -6.66 9.54 -1.02
CA LEU A 416 -5.23 9.66 -1.26
C LEU A 416 -4.70 8.54 -2.16
N THR A 417 -5.27 7.34 -2.07
CA THR A 417 -4.85 6.19 -2.89
C THR A 417 -5.11 6.37 -4.39
N GLN A 418 -5.97 7.31 -4.78
CA GLN A 418 -6.18 7.70 -6.18
C GLN A 418 -5.13 8.69 -6.70
N ILE A 419 -4.31 9.26 -5.81
CA ILE A 419 -3.38 10.36 -6.11
C ILE A 419 -1.93 9.89 -6.12
N TYR A 420 -1.45 9.29 -5.05
CA TYR A 420 -0.06 8.88 -4.92
C TYR A 420 0.25 7.59 -5.69
N GLU A 421 1.53 7.23 -5.85
CA GLU A 421 2.02 6.15 -6.73
C GLU A 421 1.59 6.33 -8.20
N GLY A 422 1.58 7.60 -8.61
CA GLY A 422 0.95 8.04 -9.84
C GLY A 422 -0.57 8.20 -9.70
N THR A 423 -1.08 9.34 -10.16
CA THR A 423 -2.54 9.55 -10.17
C THR A 423 -3.23 8.45 -10.97
N ASN A 424 -4.53 8.23 -10.70
CA ASN A 424 -5.30 7.27 -11.49
C ASN A 424 -5.38 7.64 -12.97
N GLN A 425 -5.21 8.94 -13.31
CA GLN A 425 -5.11 9.41 -14.68
C GLN A 425 -3.80 8.93 -15.33
N ILE A 426 -2.65 9.19 -14.70
CA ILE A 426 -1.37 8.76 -15.27
C ILE A 426 -1.24 7.24 -15.35
N ASN A 427 -1.84 6.51 -14.41
CA ASN A 427 -1.88 5.05 -14.47
C ASN A 427 -2.71 4.53 -15.66
N ARG A 428 -3.77 5.25 -16.05
CA ARG A 428 -4.53 4.94 -17.28
C ARG A 428 -3.72 5.23 -18.54
N LEU A 429 -2.98 6.34 -18.57
CA LEU A 429 -2.07 6.64 -19.68
C LEU A 429 -0.95 5.60 -19.78
N ALA A 430 -0.36 5.20 -18.67
CA ALA A 430 0.64 4.13 -18.62
C ALA A 430 0.10 2.78 -19.12
N LEU A 431 -1.16 2.45 -18.82
CA LEU A 431 -1.83 1.28 -19.39
C LEU A 431 -1.99 1.39 -20.90
N PHE A 432 -2.45 2.56 -21.38
CA PHE A 432 -2.63 2.83 -22.81
C PHE A 432 -1.29 2.71 -23.56
N GLU A 433 -0.25 3.41 -23.08
CA GLU A 433 1.10 3.36 -23.66
C GLU A 433 1.64 1.94 -23.76
N HIS A 434 1.48 1.16 -22.71
CA HIS A 434 2.09 -0.18 -22.64
C HIS A 434 1.32 -1.26 -23.40
N HIS A 435 0.01 -1.15 -23.53
CA HIS A 435 -0.84 -2.26 -23.94
C HIS A 435 -1.83 -1.95 -25.07
N LEU A 436 -2.24 -0.71 -25.23
CA LEU A 436 -3.31 -0.32 -26.15
C LEU A 436 -2.81 0.58 -27.30
N SER A 437 -1.57 1.05 -27.28
CA SER A 437 -0.99 1.91 -28.33
C SER A 437 -0.41 1.14 -29.51
N THR A 438 -0.25 -0.18 -29.39
CA THR A 438 0.19 -1.05 -30.48
C THR A 438 -1.02 -1.59 -31.25
N ASP A 439 -0.84 -1.91 -32.54
CA ASP A 439 -1.85 -2.59 -33.36
C ASP A 439 -2.14 -4.00 -32.80
N PHE A 440 -2.83 -4.02 -31.67
CA PHE A 440 -3.16 -5.22 -30.95
C PHE A 440 -4.56 -5.69 -31.34
N CYS A 441 -4.62 -6.74 -32.14
CA CYS A 441 -5.85 -7.53 -32.31
C CYS A 441 -6.04 -8.39 -31.06
N MET A 442 -7.13 -8.18 -30.31
CA MET A 442 -7.58 -9.12 -29.29
C MET A 442 -8.12 -10.39 -29.91
#